data_6e7725d96a27787ac241f441defc69ca
#
_entry.id   6e7725d96a27787ac241f441defc69ca
#
_cell.length_a   1.000
_cell.length_b   1.000
_cell.length_c   1.000
_cell.angle_alpha   90.00
_cell.angle_beta   90.00
_cell.angle_gamma   90.00
#
_symmetry.space_group_name_H-M   'P 1'
#
loop_
_entity.id
_entity.type
_entity.pdbx_description
1 polymer ?
#
loop_
_entity_poly.entity_id
_entity_poly.type
_entity_poly.pdbx_seq_one_letter_code
_entity_poly.pdbx_strand_id
1 'polypeptide(L)'
;MRNNNLRKNSEYNKKSKILYDRIFLLIIILAFIFCLIKFVVPDKTVDVASSNLSADSRIAENSTNNINSDSEIKQEPITFSLAAIGDVMCHNTQYMDAYNSSTDSYDFSYVFEDIETYIQSADISIGSLETTFAGKDRGYSNYPTFNSPEQLAYDLSEMGLDVLSTAGNHALDKGFSGLSNTLDVLDDANISHSGTYRTQEDRDSVLIKDVNGVKVAILSYTYGTNGIPVPSDKEFCVNLIDKDLIKKDIENAKSQNADVIISCMHWGIEYQTTPNDEQEDLADFLFENGVDIILGNHPHVLQPMEKRSVTLADGTVKDCFVVYALGNFICDQNSENTRNSIILNLDITKNADGKISIDKVDYVPIYMYKNSNSSIRKMKLLDIEKSISDYENGVDTSISSSTYNLLKDELENIKEIIE
;
A
#
# COMPACT_ATOMS: atom_id res chain seq x y z
N MET A 1 -4.16 47.70 27.44
CA MET A 1 -3.62 46.83 26.37
C MET A 1 -4.58 45.74 25.88
N ARG A 2 -5.61 45.32 26.62
CA ARG A 2 -6.55 44.25 26.22
C ARG A 2 -7.52 44.60 25.06
N ASN A 3 -7.86 45.87 24.87
CA ASN A 3 -8.85 46.27 23.84
C ASN A 3 -8.31 46.41 22.41
N ASN A 4 -6.98 46.49 22.23
CA ASN A 4 -6.38 46.60 20.87
C ASN A 4 -6.22 45.25 20.18
N ASN A 5 -6.10 44.14 20.93
CA ASN A 5 -5.97 42.79 20.34
C ASN A 5 -7.33 42.24 19.83
N LEU A 6 -8.42 42.59 20.49
CA LEU A 6 -9.78 42.17 20.04
C LEU A 6 -10.19 42.86 18.72
N ARG A 7 -9.79 44.10 18.50
CA ARG A 7 -10.06 44.79 17.22
C ARG A 7 -9.23 44.24 16.06
N LYS A 8 -7.96 43.90 16.29
CA LYS A 8 -7.11 43.31 15.25
C LYS A 8 -7.61 41.94 14.81
N ASN A 9 -8.03 41.07 15.73
CA ASN A 9 -8.61 39.75 15.40
C ASN A 9 -9.95 39.85 14.64
N SER A 10 -10.79 40.85 14.96
CA SER A 10 -12.04 41.08 14.24
C SER A 10 -11.81 41.56 12.80
N GLU A 11 -10.78 42.40 12.57
CA GLU A 11 -10.44 42.85 11.21
C GLU A 11 -9.78 41.77 10.38
N TYR A 12 -8.94 40.90 10.99
CA TYR A 12 -8.32 39.77 10.34
C TYR A 12 -9.37 38.75 9.89
N ASN A 13 -10.30 38.36 10.75
CA ASN A 13 -11.40 37.46 10.43
C ASN A 13 -12.32 38.00 9.33
N LYS A 14 -12.52 39.37 9.29
CA LYS A 14 -13.32 39.98 8.24
C LYS A 14 -12.62 39.98 6.87
N LYS A 15 -11.31 40.17 6.86
CA LYS A 15 -10.50 40.10 5.61
C LYS A 15 -10.40 38.67 5.07
N SER A 16 -10.22 37.66 5.94
CA SER A 16 -10.18 36.25 5.51
C SER A 16 -11.53 35.82 4.93
N LYS A 17 -12.65 36.16 5.55
CA LYS A 17 -13.99 35.84 5.04
C LYS A 17 -14.24 36.45 3.66
N ILE A 18 -13.85 37.70 3.44
CA ILE A 18 -13.97 38.36 2.11
C ILE A 18 -13.08 37.68 1.07
N LEU A 19 -11.93 37.17 1.45
CA LEU A 19 -11.03 36.43 0.54
C LEU A 19 -11.65 35.09 0.14
N TYR A 20 -12.19 34.33 1.09
CA TYR A 20 -12.89 33.07 0.83
C TYR A 20 -14.12 33.26 -0.07
N ASP A 21 -14.94 34.29 0.18
CA ASP A 21 -16.11 34.60 -0.65
C ASP A 21 -15.72 34.96 -2.09
N ARG A 22 -14.58 35.61 -2.29
CA ARG A 22 -14.05 35.94 -3.64
C ARG A 22 -13.49 34.72 -4.35
N ILE A 23 -12.79 33.82 -3.66
CA ILE A 23 -12.26 32.57 -4.24
C ILE A 23 -13.42 31.66 -4.63
N PHE A 24 -14.45 31.53 -3.79
CA PHE A 24 -15.65 30.75 -4.08
C PHE A 24 -16.40 31.27 -5.30
N LEU A 25 -16.55 32.59 -5.45
CA LEU A 25 -17.16 33.22 -6.61
C LEU A 25 -16.36 32.95 -7.88
N LEU A 26 -15.02 32.96 -7.81
CA LEU A 26 -14.13 32.68 -8.94
C LEU A 26 -14.24 31.23 -9.42
N ILE A 27 -14.37 30.28 -8.50
CA ILE A 27 -14.59 28.86 -8.81
C ILE A 27 -15.94 28.66 -9.53
N ILE A 28 -17.01 29.33 -9.07
CA ILE A 28 -18.33 29.28 -9.73
C ILE A 28 -18.26 29.84 -11.15
N ILE A 29 -17.55 30.96 -11.35
CA ILE A 29 -17.39 31.57 -12.69
C ILE A 29 -16.61 30.65 -13.61
N LEU A 30 -15.53 29.99 -13.14
CA LEU A 30 -14.75 29.05 -13.92
C LEU A 30 -15.55 27.78 -14.28
N ALA A 31 -16.37 27.27 -13.37
CA ALA A 31 -17.26 26.15 -13.63
C ALA A 31 -18.33 26.50 -14.69
N PHE A 32 -18.86 27.75 -14.65
CA PHE A 32 -19.83 28.24 -15.64
C PHE A 32 -19.21 28.41 -17.02
N ILE A 33 -17.96 28.89 -17.11
CA ILE A 33 -17.19 29.00 -18.35
C ILE A 33 -16.91 27.62 -18.94
N PHE A 34 -16.58 26.63 -18.08
CA PHE A 34 -16.34 25.24 -18.53
C PHE A 34 -17.60 24.57 -19.08
N CYS A 35 -18.76 24.84 -18.47
CA CYS A 35 -20.06 24.40 -19.00
C CYS A 35 -20.39 25.06 -20.34
N LEU A 36 -20.11 26.36 -20.51
CA LEU A 36 -20.36 27.08 -21.76
C LEU A 36 -19.47 26.58 -22.91
N ILE A 37 -18.22 26.20 -22.62
CA ILE A 37 -17.29 25.65 -23.62
C ILE A 37 -17.79 24.29 -24.15
N LYS A 38 -18.39 23.45 -23.29
CA LYS A 38 -18.98 22.15 -23.72
C LYS A 38 -20.23 22.33 -24.62
N PHE A 39 -20.93 23.49 -24.54
CA PHE A 39 -22.11 23.77 -25.35
C PHE A 39 -21.82 24.45 -26.71
N VAL A 40 -20.60 24.95 -26.91
CA VAL A 40 -20.25 25.77 -28.10
C VAL A 40 -19.33 25.03 -29.11
N VAL A 41 -18.84 23.83 -28.78
CA VAL A 41 -18.06 23.00 -29.72
C VAL A 41 -19.00 21.97 -30.37
N PRO A 42 -19.45 22.16 -31.65
CA PRO A 42 -20.20 21.13 -32.34
C PRO A 42 -19.26 19.98 -32.74
N ASP A 43 -19.69 18.76 -32.50
CA ASP A 43 -19.08 17.53 -33.01
C ASP A 43 -18.94 17.62 -34.54
N LYS A 44 -17.73 17.67 -35.01
CA LYS A 44 -17.43 17.56 -36.45
C LYS A 44 -17.54 16.09 -36.85
N THR A 45 -18.69 15.67 -37.28
CA THR A 45 -18.85 14.49 -38.15
C THR A 45 -18.22 14.77 -39.49
N VAL A 46 -17.25 13.97 -39.88
CA VAL A 46 -16.64 14.02 -41.20
C VAL A 46 -17.58 13.33 -42.20
N ASP A 47 -18.31 14.12 -42.99
CA ASP A 47 -19.04 13.63 -44.13
C ASP A 47 -18.05 13.33 -45.28
N VAL A 48 -17.96 12.06 -45.67
CA VAL A 48 -17.29 11.64 -46.90
C VAL A 48 -18.26 11.83 -48.05
N ALA A 49 -17.95 12.79 -48.90
CA ALA A 49 -18.71 13.11 -50.12
C ALA A 49 -18.71 11.93 -51.10
N SER A 50 -19.92 11.47 -51.43
CA SER A 50 -20.17 10.56 -52.55
C SER A 50 -20.12 11.32 -53.88
N SER A 51 -19.20 10.97 -54.78
CA SER A 51 -19.26 11.34 -56.18
C SER A 51 -19.91 10.22 -56.98
N ASN A 52 -21.08 10.53 -57.54
CA ASN A 52 -21.79 9.72 -58.54
C ASN A 52 -21.00 9.64 -59.83
N LEU A 53 -20.85 8.44 -60.37
CA LEU A 53 -20.76 8.21 -61.80
C LEU A 53 -21.55 6.92 -62.17
N SER A 54 -22.36 7.10 -63.19
CA SER A 54 -23.42 6.23 -63.69
C SER A 54 -22.92 5.00 -64.44
N ALA A 55 -23.71 3.94 -64.23
CA ALA A 55 -24.19 2.91 -65.20
C ALA A 55 -23.19 2.14 -66.08
N ASP A 56 -23.06 0.86 -65.85
CA ASP A 56 -23.60 -0.10 -66.86
C ASP A 56 -23.83 -1.48 -66.28
N SER A 57 -24.90 -2.10 -66.78
CA SER A 57 -25.45 -3.37 -66.34
C SER A 57 -24.62 -4.57 -66.84
N ARG A 58 -24.39 -5.60 -66.01
CA ARG A 58 -24.51 -7.02 -66.38
C ARG A 58 -24.60 -7.92 -65.16
N ILE A 59 -25.60 -8.78 -65.24
CA ILE A 59 -26.00 -9.86 -64.37
C ILE A 59 -24.89 -10.92 -64.26
N ALA A 60 -24.56 -11.37 -63.01
CA ALA A 60 -24.11 -12.74 -62.75
C ALA A 60 -24.41 -13.10 -61.29
N GLU A 61 -24.96 -14.27 -61.15
CA GLU A 61 -25.56 -14.90 -59.97
C GLU A 61 -24.52 -15.31 -58.87
N ASN A 62 -25.07 -15.35 -57.67
CA ASN A 62 -24.73 -16.25 -56.53
C ASN A 62 -23.29 -16.35 -56.02
N SER A 63 -23.13 -15.81 -54.80
CA SER A 63 -22.59 -16.59 -53.70
C SER A 63 -22.84 -15.83 -52.42
N THR A 64 -23.80 -16.26 -51.60
CA THR A 64 -23.98 -15.90 -50.21
C THR A 64 -22.82 -16.44 -49.42
N ASN A 65 -21.80 -15.64 -49.18
CA ASN A 65 -20.86 -15.86 -48.12
C ASN A 65 -21.29 -15.02 -46.92
N ASN A 66 -21.97 -15.64 -45.97
CA ASN A 66 -22.09 -15.14 -44.61
C ASN A 66 -20.68 -15.09 -44.01
N ILE A 67 -20.08 -13.92 -44.00
CA ILE A 67 -18.96 -13.66 -43.13
C ILE A 67 -19.56 -13.12 -41.84
N ASN A 68 -20.02 -14.04 -40.97
CA ASN A 68 -20.06 -13.79 -39.55
C ASN A 68 -18.60 -13.86 -39.06
N SER A 69 -17.90 -12.78 -39.19
CA SER A 69 -16.66 -12.59 -38.40
C SER A 69 -17.05 -11.88 -37.11
N ASP A 70 -17.62 -12.61 -36.16
CA ASP A 70 -17.39 -12.32 -34.76
C ASP A 70 -15.88 -12.55 -34.54
N SER A 71 -15.08 -11.56 -34.87
CA SER A 71 -13.74 -11.48 -34.34
C SER A 71 -13.92 -11.16 -32.85
N GLU A 72 -13.97 -12.18 -31.99
CA GLU A 72 -13.66 -12.01 -30.58
C GLU A 72 -12.36 -11.20 -30.54
N ILE A 73 -12.44 -9.96 -30.08
CA ILE A 73 -11.25 -9.19 -29.74
C ILE A 73 -10.63 -9.94 -28.58
N LYS A 74 -9.66 -10.82 -28.86
CA LYS A 74 -8.87 -11.45 -27.82
C LYS A 74 -8.16 -10.33 -27.08
N GLN A 75 -8.58 -10.11 -25.83
CA GLN A 75 -7.84 -9.23 -24.93
C GLN A 75 -6.43 -9.83 -24.76
N GLU A 76 -5.39 -9.02 -24.97
CA GLU A 76 -4.02 -9.44 -24.68
C GLU A 76 -3.85 -9.56 -23.15
N PRO A 77 -3.04 -10.50 -22.67
CA PRO A 77 -2.72 -10.58 -21.23
C PRO A 77 -2.09 -9.27 -20.74
N ILE A 78 -2.44 -8.88 -19.52
CA ILE A 78 -1.89 -7.67 -18.87
C ILE A 78 -1.13 -8.12 -17.64
N THR A 79 0.17 -7.79 -17.58
CA THR A 79 1.02 -8.08 -16.43
C THR A 79 1.33 -6.80 -15.68
N PHE A 80 1.34 -6.88 -14.35
CA PHE A 80 1.82 -5.84 -13.47
C PHE A 80 2.67 -6.43 -12.35
N SER A 81 3.58 -5.62 -11.81
CA SER A 81 4.45 -5.97 -10.70
C SER A 81 3.95 -5.37 -9.38
N LEU A 82 4.01 -6.18 -8.32
CA LEU A 82 3.71 -5.78 -6.94
C LEU A 82 4.97 -5.89 -6.08
N ALA A 83 5.34 -4.81 -5.38
CA ALA A 83 6.29 -4.86 -4.28
C ALA A 83 5.54 -4.84 -2.94
N ALA A 84 5.87 -5.75 -2.01
CA ALA A 84 5.29 -5.74 -0.68
C ALA A 84 6.38 -5.70 0.39
N ILE A 85 6.15 -4.85 1.41
CA ILE A 85 7.05 -4.64 2.56
C ILE A 85 6.32 -4.92 3.87
N GLY A 86 7.10 -5.26 4.89
CA GLY A 86 6.62 -5.60 6.22
C GLY A 86 6.21 -4.40 7.08
N ASP A 87 6.27 -4.60 8.41
CA ASP A 87 5.79 -3.63 9.39
C ASP A 87 6.66 -2.37 9.45
N VAL A 88 6.02 -1.23 9.27
CA VAL A 88 6.61 0.10 9.46
C VAL A 88 6.36 0.53 10.90
N MET A 89 7.35 0.24 11.78
CA MET A 89 7.36 0.69 13.17
C MET A 89 8.41 1.77 13.35
N CYS A 90 8.10 2.84 14.07
CA CYS A 90 9.07 3.89 14.34
C CYS A 90 9.33 4.03 15.83
N HIS A 91 10.43 3.46 16.29
CA HIS A 91 10.89 3.57 17.67
C HIS A 91 11.54 4.93 17.96
N ASN A 92 11.65 5.30 19.24
CA ASN A 92 12.24 6.58 19.63
C ASN A 92 13.70 6.75 19.16
N THR A 93 14.47 5.68 19.11
CA THR A 93 15.85 5.69 18.61
C THR A 93 15.91 6.06 17.13
N GLN A 94 14.91 5.67 16.33
CA GLN A 94 14.83 5.96 14.91
C GLN A 94 14.46 7.41 14.66
N TYR A 95 13.39 7.93 15.30
CA TYR A 95 13.06 9.34 15.10
C TYR A 95 14.06 10.30 15.76
N MET A 96 14.78 9.88 16.81
CA MET A 96 15.89 10.66 17.35
C MET A 96 17.10 10.67 16.40
N ASP A 97 17.34 9.58 15.67
CA ASP A 97 18.39 9.49 14.65
C ASP A 97 18.08 10.31 13.40
N ALA A 98 16.78 10.38 13.04
CA ALA A 98 16.26 11.18 11.92
C ALA A 98 16.15 12.69 12.24
N TYR A 99 16.24 13.10 13.52
CA TYR A 99 16.04 14.48 13.93
C TYR A 99 17.23 15.36 13.63
N ASN A 100 16.99 16.46 12.94
CA ASN A 100 17.98 17.52 12.69
C ASN A 100 17.70 18.74 13.59
N SER A 101 18.52 18.90 14.63
CA SER A 101 18.35 19.99 15.60
C SER A 101 18.63 21.39 15.03
N SER A 102 19.32 21.51 13.89
CA SER A 102 19.62 22.81 13.28
C SER A 102 18.42 23.38 12.50
N THR A 103 17.51 22.52 12.04
CA THR A 103 16.31 22.87 11.27
C THR A 103 15.00 22.59 12.00
N ASP A 104 15.07 21.97 13.19
CA ASP A 104 13.90 21.46 13.94
C ASP A 104 13.00 20.58 13.07
N SER A 105 13.58 19.68 12.28
CA SER A 105 12.88 18.80 11.33
C SER A 105 13.39 17.37 11.41
N TYR A 106 12.63 16.46 10.81
CA TYR A 106 12.97 15.04 10.66
C TYR A 106 13.29 14.75 9.20
N ASP A 107 14.12 13.73 8.96
CA ASP A 107 14.51 13.24 7.64
C ASP A 107 14.80 11.75 7.77
N PHE A 108 13.93 10.90 7.20
CA PHE A 108 14.08 9.44 7.20
C PHE A 108 14.56 8.92 5.84
N SER A 109 14.74 9.78 4.82
CA SER A 109 15.06 9.37 3.45
C SER A 109 16.32 8.51 3.38
N TYR A 110 17.33 8.82 4.18
CA TYR A 110 18.58 8.04 4.23
C TYR A 110 18.40 6.59 4.69
N VAL A 111 17.29 6.27 5.36
CA VAL A 111 16.98 4.90 5.80
C VAL A 111 16.75 3.99 4.59
N PHE A 112 16.24 4.55 3.49
CA PHE A 112 15.75 3.83 2.33
C PHE A 112 16.68 3.85 1.12
N GLU A 113 17.78 4.64 1.15
CA GLU A 113 18.68 4.88 0.02
C GLU A 113 19.16 3.59 -0.70
N ASP A 114 19.42 2.51 0.04
CA ASP A 114 19.93 1.27 -0.54
C ASP A 114 18.83 0.40 -1.18
N ILE A 115 17.54 0.69 -0.90
CA ILE A 115 16.42 -0.20 -1.29
C ILE A 115 15.31 0.48 -2.09
N GLU A 116 15.25 1.83 -2.15
CA GLU A 116 14.14 2.57 -2.76
C GLU A 116 13.88 2.18 -4.23
N THR A 117 14.93 1.85 -4.98
CA THR A 117 14.80 1.48 -6.39
C THR A 117 13.98 0.21 -6.61
N TYR A 118 13.95 -0.71 -5.63
CA TYR A 118 13.11 -1.91 -5.72
C TYR A 118 11.63 -1.57 -5.57
N ILE A 119 11.29 -0.61 -4.71
CA ILE A 119 9.93 -0.15 -4.50
C ILE A 119 9.47 0.67 -5.71
N GLN A 120 10.29 1.63 -6.17
CA GLN A 120 9.99 2.50 -7.31
C GLN A 120 9.85 1.75 -8.64
N SER A 121 10.44 0.54 -8.76
CA SER A 121 10.36 -0.25 -9.99
C SER A 121 9.05 -1.05 -10.12
N ALA A 122 8.27 -1.19 -9.05
CA ALA A 122 7.00 -1.89 -9.07
C ALA A 122 5.88 -0.99 -9.60
N ASP A 123 4.87 -1.60 -10.24
CA ASP A 123 3.67 -0.89 -10.70
C ASP A 123 2.72 -0.51 -9.55
N ILE A 124 2.81 -1.25 -8.44
CA ILE A 124 2.14 -0.96 -7.17
C ILE A 124 2.98 -1.48 -6.00
N SER A 125 3.01 -0.71 -4.91
CA SER A 125 3.72 -1.09 -3.67
C SER A 125 2.79 -1.03 -2.46
N ILE A 126 2.87 -2.04 -1.58
CA ILE A 126 2.00 -2.19 -0.40
C ILE A 126 2.87 -2.47 0.84
N GLY A 127 2.60 -1.76 1.95
CA GLY A 127 3.22 -1.98 3.26
C GLY A 127 2.23 -2.06 4.40
N SER A 128 2.72 -2.36 5.61
CA SER A 128 1.93 -2.41 6.84
C SER A 128 2.37 -1.28 7.79
N LEU A 129 1.45 -0.41 8.20
CA LEU A 129 1.73 0.66 9.16
C LEU A 129 1.41 0.20 10.57
N GLU A 130 2.44 0.13 11.41
CA GLU A 130 2.31 -0.27 12.82
C GLU A 130 2.71 0.86 13.79
N THR A 131 2.38 2.08 13.42
CA THR A 131 2.51 3.28 14.26
C THR A 131 1.35 4.24 13.96
N THR A 132 1.23 5.32 14.76
CA THR A 132 0.30 6.42 14.45
C THR A 132 1.06 7.69 14.12
N PHE A 133 0.44 8.57 13.33
CA PHE A 133 0.84 9.94 13.08
C PHE A 133 -0.16 10.89 13.75
N ALA A 134 -0.17 10.90 15.09
CA ALA A 134 -1.19 11.61 15.85
C ALA A 134 -0.87 13.10 16.09
N GLY A 135 0.25 13.57 15.59
CA GLY A 135 0.67 14.97 15.64
C GLY A 135 1.71 15.29 16.73
N LYS A 136 2.59 16.27 16.42
CA LYS A 136 3.64 16.76 17.33
C LYS A 136 3.08 17.28 18.66
N ASP A 137 1.87 17.86 18.65
CA ASP A 137 1.25 18.45 19.85
C ASP A 137 0.89 17.40 20.91
N ARG A 138 0.76 16.12 20.53
CA ARG A 138 0.55 14.98 21.45
C ARG A 138 1.84 14.41 22.01
N GLY A 139 2.98 14.88 21.51
CA GLY A 139 4.32 14.36 21.79
C GLY A 139 4.57 13.04 21.06
N TYR A 140 5.71 12.93 20.39
CA TYR A 140 6.16 11.67 19.81
C TYR A 140 6.48 10.66 20.90
N SER A 141 6.16 9.39 20.67
CA SER A 141 6.28 8.34 21.67
C SER A 141 6.59 6.98 21.06
N ASN A 142 7.20 6.15 21.88
CA ASN A 142 7.61 4.79 21.63
C ASN A 142 6.64 3.79 22.25
N TYR A 143 6.98 2.49 22.15
CA TYR A 143 6.27 1.43 22.88
C TYR A 143 5.94 1.83 24.33
N PRO A 144 4.76 1.53 24.88
CA PRO A 144 3.71 0.67 24.30
C PRO A 144 2.69 1.39 23.42
N THR A 145 2.74 2.70 23.26
CA THR A 145 1.80 3.47 22.43
C THR A 145 2.53 4.43 21.54
N PHE A 146 2.63 4.08 20.26
CA PHE A 146 3.40 4.83 19.26
C PHE A 146 2.73 6.12 18.81
N ASN A 147 3.56 7.13 18.59
CA ASN A 147 3.24 8.34 17.84
C ASN A 147 4.52 8.82 17.15
N SER A 148 4.59 8.69 15.87
CA SER A 148 5.78 8.96 15.06
C SER A 148 5.72 10.33 14.39
N PRO A 149 6.87 10.94 14.05
CA PRO A 149 6.90 12.14 13.22
C PRO A 149 6.26 11.89 11.86
N GLU A 150 5.41 12.81 11.45
CA GLU A 150 4.64 12.78 10.20
C GLU A 150 5.54 12.73 8.97
N GLN A 151 6.78 13.25 9.08
CA GLN A 151 7.78 13.21 8.03
C GLN A 151 8.06 11.79 7.52
N LEU A 152 7.91 10.76 8.39
CA LEU A 152 8.06 9.39 7.97
C LEU A 152 7.07 9.01 6.85
N ALA A 153 5.82 9.47 6.90
CA ALA A 153 4.85 9.21 5.85
C ALA A 153 5.26 9.85 4.51
N TYR A 154 5.77 11.09 4.55
CA TYR A 154 6.24 11.77 3.35
C TYR A 154 7.47 11.09 2.75
N ASP A 155 8.42 10.66 3.58
CA ASP A 155 9.63 9.97 3.12
C ASP A 155 9.31 8.56 2.57
N LEU A 156 8.30 7.86 3.12
CA LEU A 156 7.79 6.61 2.55
C LEU A 156 7.12 6.84 1.18
N SER A 157 6.37 7.92 1.01
CA SER A 157 5.80 8.31 -0.27
C SER A 157 6.88 8.64 -1.30
N GLU A 158 7.91 9.39 -0.92
CA GLU A 158 9.06 9.73 -1.78
C GLU A 158 9.87 8.48 -2.17
N MET A 159 9.98 7.50 -1.26
CA MET A 159 10.54 6.17 -1.56
C MET A 159 9.72 5.42 -2.63
N GLY A 160 8.46 5.79 -2.87
CA GLY A 160 7.59 5.17 -3.88
C GLY A 160 6.51 4.25 -3.30
N LEU A 161 6.18 4.36 -2.00
CA LEU A 161 5.14 3.53 -1.39
C LEU A 161 3.73 4.07 -1.74
N ASP A 162 2.89 3.22 -2.37
CA ASP A 162 1.56 3.61 -2.84
C ASP A 162 0.45 3.37 -1.83
N VAL A 163 0.53 2.27 -1.06
CA VAL A 163 -0.55 1.82 -0.18
C VAL A 163 -0.01 1.35 1.16
N LEU A 164 -0.69 1.74 2.24
CA LEU A 164 -0.47 1.21 3.59
C LEU A 164 -1.71 0.50 4.13
N SER A 165 -1.54 -0.75 4.56
CA SER A 165 -2.44 -1.37 5.52
C SER A 165 -2.34 -0.62 6.84
N THR A 166 -3.44 -0.10 7.35
CA THR A 166 -3.51 0.63 8.63
C THR A 166 -4.23 -0.16 9.72
N ALA A 167 -4.75 -1.36 9.39
CA ALA A 167 -5.31 -2.29 10.37
C ALA A 167 -4.19 -3.03 11.09
N GLY A 168 -3.62 -2.42 12.12
CA GLY A 168 -2.63 -3.01 13.01
C GLY A 168 -3.07 -2.92 14.48
N ASN A 169 -2.43 -3.69 15.36
CA ASN A 169 -2.72 -3.68 16.81
C ASN A 169 -2.42 -2.32 17.46
N HIS A 170 -1.59 -1.46 16.83
CA HIS A 170 -1.28 -0.09 17.25
C HIS A 170 -2.17 1.00 16.62
N ALA A 171 -3.19 0.63 15.84
CA ALA A 171 -4.06 1.60 15.15
C ALA A 171 -4.78 2.60 16.09
N LEU A 172 -5.06 2.20 17.34
CA LEU A 172 -5.73 3.02 18.34
C LEU A 172 -4.83 3.58 19.44
N ASP A 173 -3.51 3.53 19.31
CA ASP A 173 -2.55 3.97 20.34
C ASP A 173 -2.78 5.41 20.82
N LYS A 174 -3.32 6.25 19.98
CA LYS A 174 -3.70 7.65 20.30
C LYS A 174 -5.22 7.88 20.18
N GLY A 175 -5.99 6.79 20.31
CA GLY A 175 -7.44 6.79 20.20
C GLY A 175 -7.93 7.17 18.80
N PHE A 176 -9.27 7.28 18.64
CA PHE A 176 -9.87 7.59 17.34
C PHE A 176 -9.34 8.90 16.71
N SER A 177 -9.09 9.93 17.51
CA SER A 177 -8.54 11.18 16.98
C SER A 177 -7.09 11.07 16.51
N GLY A 178 -6.30 10.16 17.09
CA GLY A 178 -4.96 9.82 16.58
C GLY A 178 -5.05 9.04 15.29
N LEU A 179 -5.94 8.06 15.21
CA LEU A 179 -6.25 7.31 13.99
C LEU A 179 -6.68 8.25 12.86
N SER A 180 -7.64 9.15 13.12
CA SER A 180 -8.11 10.12 12.10
C SER A 180 -6.96 10.99 11.58
N ASN A 181 -6.10 11.51 12.50
CA ASN A 181 -4.95 12.32 12.09
C ASN A 181 -3.92 11.49 11.29
N THR A 182 -3.75 10.21 11.63
CA THR A 182 -2.88 9.31 10.85
C THR A 182 -3.36 9.22 9.40
N LEU A 183 -4.67 9.04 9.18
CA LEU A 183 -5.23 8.99 7.84
C LEU A 183 -5.11 10.34 7.11
N ASP A 184 -5.29 11.48 7.82
CA ASP A 184 -5.10 12.81 7.23
C ASP A 184 -3.64 13.00 6.74
N VAL A 185 -2.66 12.52 7.52
CA VAL A 185 -1.23 12.57 7.14
C VAL A 185 -0.93 11.69 5.93
N LEU A 186 -1.53 10.48 5.86
CA LEU A 186 -1.36 9.59 4.72
C LEU A 186 -1.99 10.17 3.45
N ASP A 187 -3.18 10.79 3.55
CA ASP A 187 -3.82 11.49 2.44
C ASP A 187 -2.95 12.66 1.94
N ASP A 188 -2.40 13.47 2.86
CA ASP A 188 -1.50 14.58 2.54
C ASP A 188 -0.17 14.10 1.91
N ALA A 189 0.31 12.92 2.31
CA ALA A 189 1.48 12.27 1.73
C ALA A 189 1.16 11.52 0.41
N ASN A 190 -0.10 11.51 -0.04
CA ASN A 190 -0.57 10.79 -1.22
C ASN A 190 -0.37 9.26 -1.15
N ILE A 191 -0.44 8.68 0.06
CA ILE A 191 -0.43 7.24 0.29
C ILE A 191 -1.87 6.77 0.51
N SER A 192 -2.35 5.87 -0.33
CA SER A 192 -3.65 5.24 -0.14
C SER A 192 -3.62 4.31 1.08
N HIS A 193 -4.77 4.14 1.74
CA HIS A 193 -4.80 3.33 2.96
C HIS A 193 -6.06 2.46 3.06
N SER A 194 -5.96 1.33 3.75
CA SER A 194 -7.05 0.40 3.99
C SER A 194 -6.96 -0.19 5.39
N GLY A 195 -8.12 -0.43 6.02
CA GLY A 195 -8.23 -1.14 7.30
C GLY A 195 -8.60 -0.26 8.48
N THR A 196 -8.39 1.06 8.41
CA THR A 196 -8.94 2.03 9.38
C THR A 196 -9.65 3.16 8.66
N TYR A 197 -10.67 3.75 9.29
CA TYR A 197 -11.60 4.66 8.63
C TYR A 197 -12.08 5.79 9.55
N ARG A 198 -12.45 6.93 8.96
CA ARG A 198 -13.00 8.08 9.67
C ARG A 198 -14.51 8.00 9.83
N THR A 199 -15.19 7.35 8.88
CA THR A 199 -16.65 7.24 8.81
C THR A 199 -17.09 5.83 8.42
N GLN A 200 -18.37 5.51 8.67
CA GLN A 200 -18.96 4.26 8.20
C GLN A 200 -18.99 4.20 6.66
N GLU A 201 -19.19 5.33 5.97
CA GLU A 201 -19.20 5.41 4.52
C GLU A 201 -17.82 5.05 3.93
N ASP A 202 -16.74 5.58 4.52
CA ASP A 202 -15.37 5.24 4.12
C ASP A 202 -15.11 3.74 4.31
N ARG A 203 -15.60 3.16 5.44
CA ARG A 203 -15.44 1.74 5.76
C ARG A 203 -16.18 0.84 4.78
N ASP A 204 -17.36 1.23 4.33
CA ASP A 204 -18.16 0.47 3.38
C ASP A 204 -17.63 0.61 1.93
N SER A 205 -16.63 1.44 1.70
CA SER A 205 -15.96 1.63 0.42
C SER A 205 -14.66 0.80 0.37
N VAL A 206 -14.57 -0.14 -0.59
CA VAL A 206 -13.35 -0.92 -0.81
C VAL A 206 -12.33 -0.09 -1.57
N LEU A 207 -11.08 -0.10 -1.12
CA LEU A 207 -9.97 0.51 -1.85
C LEU A 207 -9.69 -0.31 -3.12
N ILE A 208 -9.88 0.29 -4.29
CA ILE A 208 -9.55 -0.31 -5.59
C ILE A 208 -8.55 0.60 -6.31
N LYS A 209 -7.41 0.04 -6.70
CA LYS A 209 -6.39 0.69 -7.53
C LYS A 209 -6.49 0.16 -8.96
N ASP A 210 -6.39 1.04 -9.94
CA ASP A 210 -6.21 0.64 -11.34
C ASP A 210 -4.70 0.56 -11.62
N VAL A 211 -4.21 -0.65 -11.85
CA VAL A 211 -2.80 -0.92 -12.14
C VAL A 211 -2.70 -1.47 -13.56
N ASN A 212 -2.26 -0.64 -14.48
CA ASN A 212 -2.13 -0.97 -15.91
C ASN A 212 -3.45 -1.46 -16.55
N GLY A 213 -4.63 -1.06 -16.02
CA GLY A 213 -5.94 -1.52 -16.47
C GLY A 213 -6.44 -2.78 -15.76
N VAL A 214 -5.73 -3.27 -14.75
CA VAL A 214 -6.17 -4.33 -13.82
C VAL A 214 -6.67 -3.68 -12.52
N LYS A 215 -7.90 -4.00 -12.13
CA LYS A 215 -8.50 -3.50 -10.88
C LYS A 215 -8.06 -4.35 -9.70
N VAL A 216 -7.24 -3.79 -8.83
CA VAL A 216 -6.70 -4.44 -7.63
C VAL A 216 -7.44 -3.91 -6.40
N ALA A 217 -8.23 -4.76 -5.75
CA ALA A 217 -8.87 -4.46 -4.47
C ALA A 217 -7.90 -4.79 -3.31
N ILE A 218 -7.81 -3.89 -2.33
CA ILE A 218 -6.92 -4.04 -1.17
C ILE A 218 -7.77 -4.00 0.10
N LEU A 219 -7.81 -5.13 0.80
CA LEU A 219 -8.51 -5.34 2.05
C LEU A 219 -7.48 -5.46 3.19
N SER A 220 -7.81 -4.97 4.39
CA SER A 220 -6.87 -5.03 5.51
C SER A 220 -7.61 -5.29 6.82
N TYR A 221 -7.06 -6.19 7.66
CA TYR A 221 -7.68 -6.62 8.92
C TYR A 221 -6.62 -6.88 10.00
N THR A 222 -6.99 -6.66 11.27
CA THR A 222 -6.14 -6.95 12.44
C THR A 222 -6.84 -7.84 13.45
N TYR A 223 -6.05 -8.64 14.19
CA TYR A 223 -6.55 -9.49 15.28
C TYR A 223 -7.06 -8.69 16.49
N GLY A 224 -6.64 -7.43 16.64
CA GLY A 224 -6.99 -6.63 17.80
C GLY A 224 -6.30 -5.28 17.85
N THR A 225 -6.47 -4.58 18.96
CA THR A 225 -5.97 -3.22 19.21
C THR A 225 -5.27 -3.10 20.57
N ASN A 226 -4.44 -4.09 20.94
CA ASN A 226 -3.64 -4.12 22.19
C ASN A 226 -4.46 -3.84 23.45
N GLY A 227 -5.72 -4.30 23.47
CA GLY A 227 -6.63 -4.10 24.60
C GLY A 227 -7.20 -2.69 24.72
N ILE A 228 -6.89 -1.79 23.80
CA ILE A 228 -7.56 -0.48 23.66
C ILE A 228 -8.91 -0.73 22.98
N PRO A 229 -10.06 -0.49 23.63
CA PRO A 229 -11.34 -0.84 23.03
C PRO A 229 -11.65 0.04 21.81
N VAL A 230 -12.15 -0.56 20.75
CA VAL A 230 -12.76 0.18 19.64
C VAL A 230 -13.98 0.92 20.20
N PRO A 231 -14.12 2.25 19.99
CA PRO A 231 -15.26 3.00 20.53
C PRO A 231 -16.60 2.44 20.01
N SER A 232 -17.57 2.21 20.88
CA SER A 232 -18.85 1.60 20.52
C SER A 232 -19.73 2.46 19.60
N ASP A 233 -19.44 3.76 19.51
CA ASP A 233 -20.08 4.68 18.56
C ASP A 233 -19.29 4.80 17.22
N LYS A 234 -18.18 4.04 17.07
CA LYS A 234 -17.28 4.06 15.92
C LYS A 234 -16.71 2.67 15.61
N GLU A 235 -17.52 1.64 15.69
CA GLU A 235 -17.12 0.25 15.39
C GLU A 235 -16.51 0.10 13.98
N PHE A 236 -16.85 1.02 13.08
CA PHE A 236 -16.29 1.11 11.73
C PHE A 236 -14.81 1.49 11.68
N CYS A 237 -14.23 2.06 12.75
CA CYS A 237 -12.95 2.76 12.64
C CYS A 237 -11.74 1.84 12.48
N VAL A 238 -11.85 0.55 12.84
CA VAL A 238 -10.80 -0.47 12.65
C VAL A 238 -11.44 -1.77 12.18
N ASN A 239 -10.93 -2.33 11.10
CA ASN A 239 -11.31 -3.67 10.64
C ASN A 239 -10.67 -4.74 11.53
N LEU A 240 -11.43 -5.27 12.46
CA LEU A 240 -11.05 -6.48 13.16
C LEU A 240 -11.27 -7.71 12.27
N ILE A 241 -10.48 -8.76 12.47
CA ILE A 241 -10.67 -10.03 11.79
C ILE A 241 -12.05 -10.62 12.21
N ASP A 242 -12.97 -10.59 11.28
CA ASP A 242 -14.31 -11.15 11.38
C ASP A 242 -14.69 -11.79 10.03
N LYS A 243 -15.00 -13.09 10.04
CA LYS A 243 -15.26 -13.85 8.80
C LYS A 243 -16.46 -13.34 8.02
N ASP A 244 -17.50 -12.84 8.68
CA ASP A 244 -18.69 -12.31 8.00
C ASP A 244 -18.40 -10.95 7.37
N LEU A 245 -17.62 -10.10 8.08
CA LEU A 245 -17.14 -8.83 7.56
C LEU A 245 -16.24 -9.03 6.35
N ILE A 246 -15.27 -9.93 6.43
CA ILE A 246 -14.35 -10.28 5.33
C ILE A 246 -15.13 -10.75 4.10
N LYS A 247 -16.13 -11.62 4.26
CA LYS A 247 -16.98 -12.06 3.14
C LYS A 247 -17.70 -10.89 2.48
N LYS A 248 -18.33 -10.01 3.28
CA LYS A 248 -19.02 -8.82 2.77
C LYS A 248 -18.08 -7.95 1.95
N ASP A 249 -16.84 -7.76 2.39
CA ASP A 249 -15.87 -6.91 1.69
C ASP A 249 -15.38 -7.56 0.38
N ILE A 250 -15.14 -8.88 0.39
CA ILE A 250 -14.81 -9.64 -0.83
C ILE A 250 -15.95 -9.56 -1.85
N GLU A 251 -17.20 -9.72 -1.40
CA GLU A 251 -18.37 -9.57 -2.28
C GLU A 251 -18.49 -8.15 -2.82
N ASN A 252 -18.21 -7.14 -1.99
CA ASN A 252 -18.21 -5.75 -2.42
C ASN A 252 -17.10 -5.48 -3.45
N ALA A 253 -15.87 -5.98 -3.25
CA ALA A 253 -14.79 -5.89 -4.22
C ALA A 253 -15.18 -6.52 -5.58
N LYS A 254 -15.74 -7.73 -5.55
CA LYS A 254 -16.24 -8.43 -6.76
C LYS A 254 -17.34 -7.64 -7.46
N SER A 255 -18.28 -7.04 -6.71
CA SER A 255 -19.38 -6.25 -7.26
C SER A 255 -18.90 -4.98 -7.99
N GLN A 256 -17.73 -4.47 -7.61
CA GLN A 256 -17.05 -3.34 -8.24
C GLN A 256 -16.12 -3.77 -9.40
N ASN A 257 -16.17 -5.04 -9.78
CA ASN A 257 -15.35 -5.65 -10.82
C ASN A 257 -13.84 -5.60 -10.51
N ALA A 258 -13.48 -5.86 -9.26
CA ALA A 258 -12.07 -6.14 -8.93
C ALA A 258 -11.61 -7.40 -9.67
N ASP A 259 -10.47 -7.32 -10.30
CA ASP A 259 -9.82 -8.43 -11.03
C ASP A 259 -8.95 -9.25 -10.08
N VAL A 260 -8.26 -8.57 -9.14
CA VAL A 260 -7.38 -9.14 -8.13
C VAL A 260 -7.83 -8.65 -6.76
N ILE A 261 -7.86 -9.53 -5.77
CA ILE A 261 -8.13 -9.19 -4.37
C ILE A 261 -6.93 -9.53 -3.51
N ILE A 262 -6.31 -8.51 -2.93
CA ILE A 262 -5.19 -8.63 -1.98
C ILE A 262 -5.73 -8.41 -0.57
N SER A 263 -5.39 -9.30 0.37
CA SER A 263 -5.71 -9.14 1.79
C SER A 263 -4.45 -8.95 2.62
N CYS A 264 -4.33 -7.80 3.28
CA CYS A 264 -3.28 -7.53 4.25
C CYS A 264 -3.78 -7.98 5.63
N MET A 265 -3.06 -8.93 6.24
CA MET A 265 -3.47 -9.57 7.48
C MET A 265 -2.46 -9.28 8.60
N HIS A 266 -2.93 -8.60 9.65
CA HIS A 266 -2.14 -8.35 10.85
C HIS A 266 -2.53 -9.38 11.93
N TRP A 267 -1.78 -10.50 12.01
CA TRP A 267 -2.19 -11.73 12.66
C TRP A 267 -1.02 -12.53 13.22
N GLY A 268 -1.31 -13.68 13.84
CA GLY A 268 -0.28 -14.61 14.35
C GLY A 268 0.21 -14.25 15.75
N ILE A 269 1.39 -14.72 16.09
CA ILE A 269 2.01 -14.57 17.41
C ILE A 269 3.39 -13.94 17.25
N GLU A 270 3.67 -12.89 18.02
CA GLU A 270 4.96 -12.19 17.99
C GLU A 270 6.14 -13.18 18.15
N TYR A 271 7.17 -12.98 17.34
CA TYR A 271 8.45 -13.70 17.33
C TYR A 271 8.40 -15.18 16.94
N GLN A 272 7.28 -15.67 16.44
CA GLN A 272 7.18 -17.03 15.89
C GLN A 272 7.48 -17.00 14.39
N THR A 273 8.47 -17.80 13.95
CA THR A 273 8.89 -17.92 12.54
C THR A 273 8.04 -18.93 11.74
N THR A 274 7.09 -19.61 12.38
CA THR A 274 6.14 -20.51 11.73
C THR A 274 4.71 -20.02 11.97
N PRO A 275 3.81 -20.10 10.97
CA PRO A 275 2.41 -19.77 11.18
C PRO A 275 1.76 -20.72 12.19
N ASN A 276 0.75 -20.23 12.88
CA ASN A 276 -0.08 -21.05 13.74
C ASN A 276 -1.34 -21.53 13.00
N ASP A 277 -2.05 -22.50 13.60
CA ASP A 277 -3.27 -23.10 13.01
C ASP A 277 -4.32 -22.03 12.63
N GLU A 278 -4.43 -20.93 13.42
CA GLU A 278 -5.39 -19.86 13.16
C GLU A 278 -5.04 -19.07 11.89
N GLN A 279 -3.73 -18.84 11.63
CA GLN A 279 -3.27 -18.20 10.39
C GLN A 279 -3.54 -19.10 9.17
N GLU A 280 -3.28 -20.41 9.29
CA GLU A 280 -3.51 -21.37 8.21
C GLU A 280 -5.00 -21.53 7.90
N ASP A 281 -5.86 -21.70 8.92
CA ASP A 281 -7.32 -21.79 8.77
C ASP A 281 -7.92 -20.52 8.16
N LEU A 282 -7.35 -19.34 8.50
CA LEU A 282 -7.83 -18.08 7.97
C LEU A 282 -7.34 -17.84 6.54
N ALA A 283 -6.14 -18.31 6.19
CA ALA A 283 -5.64 -18.27 4.81
C ALA A 283 -6.51 -19.14 3.90
N ASP A 284 -6.86 -20.36 4.33
CA ASP A 284 -7.78 -21.22 3.59
C ASP A 284 -9.14 -20.56 3.39
N PHE A 285 -9.70 -20.00 4.45
CA PHE A 285 -10.97 -19.27 4.40
C PHE A 285 -10.92 -18.08 3.40
N LEU A 286 -9.86 -17.28 3.41
CA LEU A 286 -9.69 -16.14 2.50
C LEU A 286 -9.65 -16.59 1.04
N PHE A 287 -8.87 -17.62 0.74
CA PHE A 287 -8.74 -18.17 -0.61
C PHE A 287 -10.05 -18.79 -1.13
N GLU A 288 -10.72 -19.60 -0.29
CA GLU A 288 -12.02 -20.19 -0.64
C GLU A 288 -13.10 -19.14 -0.95
N ASN A 289 -13.01 -17.95 -0.35
CA ASN A 289 -13.92 -16.83 -0.61
C ASN A 289 -13.47 -15.92 -1.76
N GLY A 290 -12.26 -16.13 -2.31
CA GLY A 290 -11.82 -15.49 -3.55
C GLY A 290 -10.72 -14.46 -3.45
N VAL A 291 -10.02 -14.37 -2.32
CA VAL A 291 -8.75 -13.63 -2.23
C VAL A 291 -7.71 -14.29 -3.12
N ASP A 292 -6.85 -13.50 -3.77
CA ASP A 292 -5.76 -13.97 -4.64
C ASP A 292 -4.43 -14.00 -3.90
N ILE A 293 -4.16 -12.96 -3.10
CA ILE A 293 -2.89 -12.74 -2.45
C ILE A 293 -3.12 -12.35 -0.99
N ILE A 294 -2.37 -12.97 -0.08
CA ILE A 294 -2.36 -12.62 1.34
C ILE A 294 -0.96 -12.11 1.70
N LEU A 295 -0.91 -10.90 2.26
CA LEU A 295 0.28 -10.26 2.80
C LEU A 295 0.16 -10.20 4.32
N GLY A 296 0.87 -11.09 5.04
CA GLY A 296 0.84 -11.20 6.48
C GLY A 296 1.86 -10.30 7.17
N ASN A 297 1.50 -9.82 8.37
CA ASN A 297 2.31 -8.94 9.22
C ASN A 297 1.98 -9.20 10.71
N HIS A 298 2.64 -8.56 11.66
CA HIS A 298 2.51 -8.66 13.11
C HIS A 298 3.54 -9.55 13.83
N PRO A 299 3.98 -10.72 13.33
CA PRO A 299 4.96 -11.52 14.08
C PRO A 299 6.31 -10.83 14.29
N HIS A 300 6.59 -9.73 13.60
CA HIS A 300 7.86 -8.99 13.64
C HIS A 300 9.07 -9.77 13.15
N VAL A 301 8.85 -10.98 12.68
CA VAL A 301 9.83 -11.87 12.06
C VAL A 301 9.24 -12.43 10.78
N LEU A 302 10.08 -12.91 9.89
CA LEU A 302 9.63 -13.59 8.68
C LEU A 302 8.92 -14.90 9.04
N GLN A 303 7.91 -15.24 8.25
CA GLN A 303 7.27 -16.56 8.20
C GLN A 303 7.25 -17.06 6.75
N PRO A 304 7.05 -18.37 6.52
CA PRO A 304 7.03 -18.97 5.18
C PRO A 304 6.09 -18.28 4.20
N MET A 305 6.37 -18.47 2.92
CA MET A 305 5.48 -18.08 1.84
C MET A 305 5.25 -19.26 0.90
N GLU A 306 4.08 -19.31 0.29
CA GLU A 306 3.73 -20.40 -0.60
C GLU A 306 2.72 -20.00 -1.69
N LYS A 307 2.83 -20.66 -2.84
CA LYS A 307 1.76 -20.69 -3.85
C LYS A 307 0.83 -21.85 -3.57
N ARG A 308 -0.48 -21.61 -3.75
CA ARG A 308 -1.52 -22.63 -3.59
C ARG A 308 -2.42 -22.64 -4.81
N SER A 309 -2.89 -23.83 -5.19
CA SER A 309 -3.99 -24.02 -6.15
C SER A 309 -5.26 -24.36 -5.38
N VAL A 310 -6.24 -23.49 -5.38
CA VAL A 310 -7.48 -23.61 -4.61
C VAL A 310 -8.65 -23.84 -5.54
N THR A 311 -9.52 -24.80 -5.20
CA THR A 311 -10.78 -25.02 -5.93
C THR A 311 -11.91 -24.28 -5.23
N LEU A 312 -12.47 -23.28 -5.91
CA LEU A 312 -13.61 -22.51 -5.41
C LEU A 312 -14.90 -23.32 -5.41
N ALA A 313 -15.93 -22.83 -4.70
CA ALA A 313 -17.23 -23.51 -4.57
C ALA A 313 -17.93 -23.76 -5.92
N ASP A 314 -17.65 -22.98 -6.95
CA ASP A 314 -18.18 -23.16 -8.31
C ASP A 314 -17.37 -24.14 -9.16
N GLY A 315 -16.30 -24.73 -8.61
CA GLY A 315 -15.40 -25.66 -9.29
C GLY A 315 -14.26 -25.00 -10.05
N THR A 316 -14.15 -23.67 -10.03
CA THR A 316 -13.03 -22.95 -10.63
C THR A 316 -11.75 -23.22 -9.85
N VAL A 317 -10.65 -23.55 -10.55
CA VAL A 317 -9.31 -23.66 -9.95
C VAL A 317 -8.61 -22.32 -10.11
N LYS A 318 -8.06 -21.83 -9.01
CA LYS A 318 -7.43 -20.51 -8.88
C LYS A 318 -6.06 -20.65 -8.27
N ASP A 319 -5.07 -19.94 -8.83
CA ASP A 319 -3.76 -19.79 -8.22
C ASP A 319 -3.81 -18.66 -7.17
N CYS A 320 -3.29 -18.95 -5.99
CA CYS A 320 -3.26 -18.05 -4.85
C CYS A 320 -1.84 -18.01 -4.27
N PHE A 321 -1.56 -16.96 -3.52
CA PHE A 321 -0.26 -16.77 -2.86
C PHE A 321 -0.46 -16.24 -1.44
N VAL A 322 0.32 -16.76 -0.49
CA VAL A 322 0.42 -16.22 0.85
C VAL A 322 1.88 -16.07 1.26
N VAL A 323 2.22 -14.93 1.87
CA VAL A 323 3.33 -14.79 2.79
C VAL A 323 2.74 -14.59 4.18
N TYR A 324 3.04 -15.49 5.12
CA TYR A 324 2.42 -15.47 6.43
C TYR A 324 2.90 -14.31 7.30
N ALA A 325 4.16 -13.88 7.18
CA ALA A 325 4.67 -12.61 7.71
C ALA A 325 5.88 -12.12 6.93
N LEU A 326 5.88 -10.82 6.63
CA LEU A 326 6.98 -10.12 5.92
C LEU A 326 8.08 -9.63 6.88
N GLY A 327 7.89 -9.74 8.21
CA GLY A 327 8.81 -9.20 9.21
C GLY A 327 8.73 -7.66 9.31
N ASN A 328 9.70 -7.06 9.98
CA ASN A 328 9.76 -5.61 10.14
C ASN A 328 10.48 -4.95 8.97
N PHE A 329 9.81 -4.03 8.26
CA PHE A 329 10.48 -3.18 7.29
C PHE A 329 11.40 -2.18 7.99
N ILE A 330 10.89 -1.41 8.96
CA ILE A 330 11.71 -0.58 9.84
C ILE A 330 11.34 -0.82 11.30
N CYS A 331 12.36 -1.00 12.16
CA CYS A 331 12.19 -1.17 13.60
C CYS A 331 13.50 -0.91 14.36
N ASP A 332 13.48 -0.82 15.69
CA ASP A 332 14.65 -0.97 16.56
C ASP A 332 14.41 -2.03 17.64
N GLN A 333 13.75 -3.13 17.27
CA GLN A 333 13.65 -4.31 18.14
C GLN A 333 15.00 -5.06 18.18
N ASN A 334 15.22 -5.79 19.26
CA ASN A 334 16.46 -6.54 19.49
C ASN A 334 16.26 -8.03 19.74
N SER A 335 15.02 -8.53 19.57
CA SER A 335 14.77 -9.96 19.58
C SER A 335 15.36 -10.61 18.33
N GLU A 336 15.61 -11.91 18.41
CA GLU A 336 16.14 -12.70 17.30
C GLU A 336 15.24 -12.54 16.06
N ASN A 337 15.84 -12.39 14.87
CA ASN A 337 15.19 -12.25 13.57
C ASN A 337 14.35 -10.98 13.35
N THR A 338 14.18 -10.10 14.36
CA THR A 338 13.32 -8.91 14.23
C THR A 338 13.91 -7.82 13.34
N ARG A 339 15.18 -7.94 12.91
CA ARG A 339 15.85 -7.03 11.99
C ARG A 339 15.89 -7.54 10.55
N ASN A 340 15.47 -8.78 10.34
CA ASN A 340 15.37 -9.43 9.05
C ASN A 340 14.00 -9.16 8.42
N SER A 341 13.98 -8.83 7.15
CA SER A 341 12.77 -8.69 6.37
C SER A 341 13.08 -8.92 4.89
N ILE A 342 12.06 -8.83 4.07
CA ILE A 342 12.19 -8.90 2.62
C ILE A 342 11.38 -7.78 1.96
N ILE A 343 11.79 -7.41 0.75
CA ILE A 343 10.91 -6.78 -0.22
C ILE A 343 10.43 -7.90 -1.12
N LEU A 344 9.18 -8.32 -0.96
CA LEU A 344 8.56 -9.34 -1.80
C LEU A 344 8.19 -8.73 -3.15
N ASN A 345 8.53 -9.42 -4.25
CA ASN A 345 8.20 -9.00 -5.61
C ASN A 345 7.38 -10.08 -6.31
N LEU A 346 6.20 -9.71 -6.79
CA LEU A 346 5.31 -10.60 -7.53
C LEU A 346 5.03 -10.03 -8.92
N ASP A 347 5.13 -10.88 -9.97
CA ASP A 347 4.57 -10.57 -11.28
C ASP A 347 3.21 -11.26 -11.40
N ILE A 348 2.16 -10.47 -11.67
CA ILE A 348 0.78 -10.90 -11.68
C ILE A 348 0.20 -10.62 -13.06
N THR A 349 -0.37 -11.64 -13.71
CA THR A 349 -0.97 -11.50 -15.04
C THR A 349 -2.47 -11.75 -15.01
N LYS A 350 -3.22 -10.81 -15.55
CA LYS A 350 -4.60 -11.00 -15.96
C LYS A 350 -4.60 -11.55 -17.39
N ASN A 351 -4.92 -12.83 -17.53
CA ASN A 351 -4.94 -13.53 -18.81
C ASN A 351 -6.12 -13.08 -19.70
N ALA A 352 -6.06 -13.41 -20.98
CA ALA A 352 -7.08 -13.09 -21.95
C ALA A 352 -8.48 -13.65 -21.60
N ASP A 353 -8.54 -14.72 -20.81
CA ASP A 353 -9.78 -15.32 -20.30
C ASP A 353 -10.25 -14.72 -18.96
N GLY A 354 -9.55 -13.68 -18.49
CA GLY A 354 -9.84 -12.98 -17.22
C GLY A 354 -9.29 -13.67 -15.97
N LYS A 355 -8.61 -14.83 -16.10
CA LYS A 355 -8.00 -15.51 -14.97
C LYS A 355 -6.70 -14.80 -14.55
N ILE A 356 -6.47 -14.82 -13.25
CA ILE A 356 -5.24 -14.30 -12.65
C ILE A 356 -4.22 -15.43 -12.51
N SER A 357 -2.98 -15.17 -12.91
CA SER A 357 -1.83 -16.02 -12.61
C SER A 357 -0.77 -15.21 -11.87
N ILE A 358 -0.07 -15.86 -10.96
CA ILE A 358 1.09 -15.30 -10.26
C ILE A 358 2.32 -15.95 -10.89
N ASP A 359 2.93 -15.24 -11.85
CA ASP A 359 3.94 -15.83 -12.75
C ASP A 359 5.30 -15.90 -12.11
N LYS A 360 5.66 -14.88 -11.31
CA LYS A 360 6.93 -14.78 -10.60
C LYS A 360 6.69 -14.50 -9.13
N VAL A 361 7.46 -15.15 -8.29
CA VAL A 361 7.65 -14.83 -6.87
C VAL A 361 9.15 -14.69 -6.66
N ASP A 362 9.57 -13.52 -6.22
CA ASP A 362 10.96 -13.17 -5.95
C ASP A 362 11.04 -12.28 -4.73
N TYR A 363 12.20 -12.12 -4.13
CA TYR A 363 12.37 -11.22 -2.99
C TYR A 363 13.78 -10.66 -2.90
N VAL A 364 13.89 -9.49 -2.27
CA VAL A 364 15.16 -8.87 -1.89
C VAL A 364 15.29 -9.00 -0.37
N PRO A 365 16.27 -9.76 0.14
CA PRO A 365 16.51 -9.86 1.58
C PRO A 365 17.11 -8.55 2.10
N ILE A 366 16.48 -7.97 3.12
CA ILE A 366 16.89 -6.71 3.73
C ILE A 366 17.15 -6.85 5.22
N TYR A 367 18.05 -6.01 5.73
CA TYR A 367 18.44 -5.98 7.15
C TYR A 367 18.39 -4.56 7.72
N MET A 368 17.70 -4.38 8.85
CA MET A 368 17.69 -3.10 9.58
C MET A 368 19.02 -2.93 10.33
N TYR A 369 19.97 -2.31 9.65
CA TYR A 369 21.32 -2.10 10.17
C TYR A 369 21.39 -0.91 11.12
N LYS A 370 22.15 -1.08 12.20
CA LYS A 370 22.45 -0.02 13.16
C LYS A 370 23.97 0.17 13.30
N ASN A 371 24.49 1.23 12.72
CA ASN A 371 25.89 1.57 12.79
C ASN A 371 26.23 2.20 14.15
N SER A 372 26.72 1.41 15.09
CA SER A 372 27.12 1.88 16.42
C SER A 372 28.32 2.83 16.42
N ASN A 373 29.09 2.89 15.32
CA ASN A 373 30.27 3.77 15.19
C ASN A 373 29.88 5.15 14.65
N SER A 374 28.67 5.36 14.15
CA SER A 374 28.19 6.67 13.72
C SER A 374 27.52 7.44 14.86
N SER A 375 27.68 8.76 14.87
CA SER A 375 26.98 9.65 15.80
C SER A 375 25.63 10.16 15.27
N ILE A 376 25.41 10.08 13.94
CA ILE A 376 24.21 10.52 13.23
C ILE A 376 23.85 9.49 12.16
N ARG A 377 22.55 9.43 11.78
CA ARG A 377 22.06 8.55 10.71
C ARG A 377 22.58 7.12 10.86
N LYS A 378 22.33 6.56 12.05
CA LYS A 378 22.89 5.27 12.46
C LYS A 378 22.14 4.08 11.88
N MET A 379 20.86 4.28 11.60
CA MET A 379 19.93 3.19 11.25
C MET A 379 19.54 3.31 9.79
N LYS A 380 19.82 2.28 8.99
CA LYS A 380 19.39 2.20 7.60
C LYS A 380 19.05 0.77 7.20
N LEU A 381 18.23 0.63 6.20
CA LEU A 381 18.00 -0.66 5.53
C LEU A 381 19.18 -0.97 4.62
N LEU A 382 19.67 -2.20 4.69
CA LEU A 382 20.66 -2.73 3.76
C LEU A 382 20.00 -3.80 2.89
N ASP A 383 20.25 -3.75 1.60
CA ASP A 383 20.14 -4.92 0.73
C ASP A 383 21.30 -5.86 1.11
N ILE A 384 20.94 -7.04 1.63
CA ILE A 384 21.91 -7.99 2.17
C ILE A 384 22.83 -8.53 1.06
N GLU A 385 22.27 -9.00 -0.04
CA GLU A 385 23.02 -9.62 -1.13
C GLU A 385 23.94 -8.61 -1.83
N LYS A 386 23.43 -7.40 -2.08
CA LYS A 386 24.24 -6.30 -2.62
C LYS A 386 25.37 -5.92 -1.68
N SER A 387 25.10 -5.75 -0.37
CA SER A 387 26.11 -5.39 0.63
C SER A 387 27.22 -6.43 0.75
N ILE A 388 26.87 -7.73 0.70
CA ILE A 388 27.83 -8.83 0.68
C ILE A 388 28.71 -8.74 -0.59
N SER A 389 28.09 -8.63 -1.75
CA SER A 389 28.76 -8.57 -3.05
C SER A 389 29.70 -7.36 -3.15
N ASP A 390 29.25 -6.18 -2.72
CA ASP A 390 30.04 -4.94 -2.74
C ASP A 390 31.26 -5.02 -1.82
N TYR A 391 31.10 -5.64 -0.63
CA TYR A 391 32.22 -5.88 0.27
C TYR A 391 33.24 -6.85 -0.32
N GLU A 392 32.81 -7.97 -0.87
CA GLU A 392 33.69 -8.99 -1.49
C GLU A 392 34.47 -8.45 -2.69
N ASN A 393 33.85 -7.56 -3.47
CA ASN A 393 34.46 -6.94 -4.64
C ASN A 393 35.26 -5.65 -4.31
N GLY A 394 35.28 -5.21 -3.04
CA GLY A 394 35.96 -3.99 -2.62
C GLY A 394 35.33 -2.70 -3.18
N VAL A 395 34.05 -2.75 -3.58
CA VAL A 395 33.30 -1.61 -4.12
C VAL A 395 32.84 -0.71 -2.98
N ASP A 396 32.28 -1.29 -1.91
CA ASP A 396 31.91 -0.60 -0.69
C ASP A 396 32.60 -1.20 0.52
N THR A 397 33.36 -0.36 1.24
CA THR A 397 34.05 -0.71 2.48
C THR A 397 33.41 -0.04 3.71
N SER A 398 32.20 0.49 3.58
CA SER A 398 31.50 1.17 4.68
C SER A 398 31.06 0.21 5.78
N ILE A 399 30.79 -1.08 5.43
CA ILE A 399 30.51 -2.13 6.39
C ILE A 399 31.80 -2.79 6.89
N SER A 400 31.82 -3.16 8.17
CA SER A 400 32.94 -3.88 8.77
C SER A 400 32.93 -5.36 8.38
N SER A 401 34.07 -6.06 8.57
CA SER A 401 34.12 -7.53 8.39
C SER A 401 33.17 -8.27 9.35
N SER A 402 32.87 -7.71 10.53
CA SER A 402 31.87 -8.28 11.44
C SER A 402 30.46 -8.11 10.91
N THR A 403 30.14 -6.96 10.29
CA THR A 403 28.85 -6.71 9.65
C THR A 403 28.67 -7.62 8.42
N TYR A 404 29.72 -7.78 7.60
CA TYR A 404 29.71 -8.70 6.47
C TYR A 404 29.38 -10.15 6.89
N ASN A 405 30.04 -10.66 7.96
CA ASN A 405 29.75 -12.01 8.46
C ASN A 405 28.32 -12.11 9.01
N LEU A 406 27.85 -11.11 9.75
CA LEU A 406 26.46 -11.03 10.22
C LEU A 406 25.47 -11.12 9.05
N LEU A 407 25.67 -10.32 8.01
CA LEU A 407 24.75 -10.32 6.84
C LEU A 407 24.72 -11.67 6.12
N LYS A 408 25.84 -12.42 6.09
CA LYS A 408 25.87 -13.78 5.54
C LYS A 408 25.05 -14.77 6.38
N ASP A 409 25.23 -14.70 7.71
CA ASP A 409 24.47 -15.56 8.63
C ASP A 409 22.96 -15.24 8.53
N GLU A 410 22.59 -13.95 8.44
CA GLU A 410 21.20 -13.53 8.32
C GLU A 410 20.58 -13.87 6.96
N LEU A 411 21.38 -13.85 5.87
CA LEU A 411 20.91 -14.30 4.56
C LEU A 411 20.53 -15.80 4.56
N GLU A 412 21.36 -16.64 5.20
CA GLU A 412 21.08 -18.06 5.35
C GLU A 412 19.81 -18.27 6.20
N ASN A 413 19.69 -17.54 7.31
CA ASN A 413 18.52 -17.61 8.19
C ASN A 413 17.21 -17.18 7.49
N ILE A 414 17.26 -16.11 6.68
CA ILE A 414 16.09 -15.69 5.87
C ILE A 414 15.68 -16.81 4.91
N LYS A 415 16.63 -17.45 4.20
CA LYS A 415 16.35 -18.54 3.29
C LYS A 415 15.73 -19.75 3.99
N GLU A 416 16.26 -20.14 5.15
CA GLU A 416 15.70 -21.25 5.94
C GLU A 416 14.26 -21.02 6.41
N ILE A 417 13.87 -19.75 6.65
CA ILE A 417 12.51 -19.42 7.10
C ILE A 417 11.52 -19.38 5.92
N ILE A 418 11.96 -18.85 4.76
CA ILE A 418 11.05 -18.55 3.65
C ILE A 418 10.85 -19.76 2.72
N GLU A 419 11.91 -20.55 2.51
CA GLU A 419 11.91 -21.73 1.62
C GLU A 419 11.44 -23.01 2.34
#